data_ebd700294caa6d32c8106304e758b486
#
_entry.id   ebd700294caa6d32c8106304e758b486
#
_cell.length_a   1.000
_cell.length_b   1.000
_cell.length_c   1.000
_cell.angle_alpha   90.00
_cell.angle_beta   90.00
_cell.angle_gamma   90.00
#
_symmetry.space_group_name_H-M   'P 1'
#
loop_
_entity.id
_entity.type
_entity.pdbx_description
1 polymer ?
#
loop_
_entity_poly.entity_id
_entity_poly.type
_entity_poly.pdbx_seq_one_letter_code
_entity_poly.pdbx_strand_id
1 'polypeptide(L)'
;MLLVSAVAVGAVLSGSAQASNYVYDRELGFVARATLRQATEPPRRVPRNQVFRAYVRCYHSERGFERAFEQRYGAPADRVIAYYAGGSEVYLRNTTCRNVHLFIRGRHTIETSAAFSILLHEVLHRQGVRDERITTCLANDAVHAGARLLDFDEKRAVRARELAFHFTKRYSPPEYRMGIPHCRLLNRRTDWTDHRVIER
;
A
#
# COMPACT_ATOMS: atom_id res chain seq x y z
N MET A 1 43.35 49.55 8.24
CA MET A 1 42.60 48.49 8.91
C MET A 1 41.12 48.85 8.87
N LEU A 2 40.42 48.42 7.86
CA LEU A 2 39.02 48.75 7.63
C LEU A 2 38.18 47.47 7.90
N LEU A 3 37.33 47.53 8.92
CA LEU A 3 36.37 46.51 9.28
C LEU A 3 35.11 46.73 8.39
N VAL A 4 34.86 45.75 7.53
CA VAL A 4 33.60 45.66 6.76
C VAL A 4 32.64 44.73 7.49
N SER A 5 31.62 45.30 8.10
CA SER A 5 30.50 44.56 8.69
C SER A 5 29.58 44.05 7.59
N ALA A 6 29.48 42.75 7.37
CA ALA A 6 28.52 42.14 6.49
C ALA A 6 27.19 41.96 7.24
N VAL A 7 26.17 42.70 6.81
CA VAL A 7 24.78 42.51 7.25
C VAL A 7 24.21 41.34 6.48
N ALA A 8 23.96 40.22 7.17
CA ALA A 8 23.28 39.09 6.61
C ALA A 8 21.75 39.41 6.52
N VAL A 9 21.30 39.68 5.32
CA VAL A 9 19.84 39.75 5.01
C VAL A 9 19.30 38.36 5.03
N GLY A 10 18.62 38.00 6.11
CA GLY A 10 17.90 36.73 6.22
C GLY A 10 16.75 36.72 5.20
N ALA A 11 16.89 35.92 4.14
CA ALA A 11 15.79 35.57 3.25
C ALA A 11 14.79 34.74 4.05
N VAL A 12 13.67 35.38 4.43
CA VAL A 12 12.48 34.66 4.91
C VAL A 12 11.93 33.91 3.72
N LEU A 13 12.27 32.63 3.62
CA LEU A 13 11.62 31.70 2.69
C LEU A 13 10.16 31.59 3.14
N SER A 14 9.30 32.40 2.53
CA SER A 14 7.85 32.25 2.56
C SER A 14 7.56 30.86 1.99
N GLY A 15 7.46 29.87 2.85
CA GLY A 15 6.97 28.55 2.49
C GLY A 15 5.56 28.70 1.95
N SER A 16 5.43 28.84 0.64
CA SER A 16 4.13 28.68 -0.02
C SER A 16 3.61 27.31 0.42
N ALA A 17 2.51 27.29 1.15
CA ALA A 17 1.78 26.09 1.46
C ALA A 17 1.40 25.44 0.12
N GLN A 18 2.24 24.56 -0.38
CA GLN A 18 1.92 23.76 -1.55
C GLN A 18 0.68 22.97 -1.17
N ALA A 19 -0.47 23.32 -1.79
CA ALA A 19 -1.68 22.55 -1.67
C ALA A 19 -1.31 21.08 -1.89
N SER A 20 -1.59 20.25 -0.90
CA SER A 20 -1.19 18.84 -0.94
C SER A 20 -1.80 18.21 -2.19
N ASN A 21 -0.96 17.67 -3.09
CA ASN A 21 -1.39 17.04 -4.32
C ASN A 21 -2.18 15.74 -4.09
N TYR A 22 -2.59 15.46 -2.86
CA TYR A 22 -3.31 14.25 -2.44
C TYR A 22 -4.39 14.56 -1.41
N VAL A 23 -5.37 13.68 -1.31
CA VAL A 23 -6.40 13.65 -0.27
C VAL A 23 -6.21 12.43 0.64
N TYR A 24 -6.50 12.62 1.91
CA TYR A 24 -6.54 11.52 2.89
C TYR A 24 -7.85 10.74 2.74
N ASP A 25 -7.73 9.44 2.41
CA ASP A 25 -8.88 8.55 2.23
C ASP A 25 -9.09 7.65 3.45
N ARG A 26 -10.07 8.02 4.28
CA ARG A 26 -10.41 7.28 5.51
C ARG A 26 -11.06 5.94 5.23
N GLU A 27 -11.87 5.86 4.16
CA GLU A 27 -12.59 4.63 3.79
C GLU A 27 -11.60 3.54 3.40
N LEU A 28 -10.65 3.85 2.52
CA LEU A 28 -9.62 2.90 2.11
C LEU A 28 -8.77 2.43 3.29
N GLY A 29 -8.37 3.32 4.18
CA GLY A 29 -7.63 2.96 5.38
C GLY A 29 -8.44 2.09 6.34
N PHE A 30 -9.73 2.32 6.47
CA PHE A 30 -10.63 1.50 7.29
C PHE A 30 -10.81 0.10 6.69
N VAL A 31 -11.17 0.01 5.41
CA VAL A 31 -11.41 -1.27 4.73
C VAL A 31 -10.15 -2.13 4.70
N ALA A 32 -8.98 -1.57 4.39
CA ALA A 32 -7.73 -2.30 4.42
C ALA A 32 -7.43 -2.88 5.82
N ARG A 33 -7.59 -2.08 6.87
CA ARG A 33 -7.40 -2.54 8.25
C ARG A 33 -8.36 -3.65 8.65
N ALA A 34 -9.65 -3.49 8.33
CA ALA A 34 -10.67 -4.48 8.67
C ALA A 34 -10.40 -5.81 7.93
N THR A 35 -10.06 -5.73 6.65
CA THR A 35 -9.69 -6.89 5.82
C THR A 35 -8.50 -7.65 6.40
N LEU A 36 -7.39 -6.95 6.69
CA LEU A 36 -6.19 -7.61 7.19
C LEU A 36 -6.37 -8.20 8.58
N ARG A 37 -7.16 -7.57 9.45
CA ARG A 37 -7.52 -8.16 10.76
C ARG A 37 -8.32 -9.46 10.64
N GLN A 38 -9.12 -9.61 9.60
CA GLN A 38 -9.88 -10.83 9.34
C GLN A 38 -9.04 -11.90 8.65
N ALA A 39 -8.12 -11.48 7.77
CA ALA A 39 -7.36 -12.40 6.92
C ALA A 39 -6.08 -12.92 7.58
N THR A 40 -5.51 -12.19 8.54
CA THR A 40 -4.18 -12.50 9.10
C THR A 40 -4.18 -12.33 10.62
N GLU A 41 -3.32 -13.10 11.29
CA GLU A 41 -3.08 -12.86 12.71
C GLU A 41 -2.34 -11.54 12.92
N PRO A 42 -2.82 -10.69 13.85
CA PRO A 42 -2.17 -9.41 14.10
C PRO A 42 -0.81 -9.59 14.78
N PRO A 43 0.16 -8.71 14.48
CA PRO A 43 1.48 -8.74 15.13
C PRO A 43 1.36 -8.61 16.64
N ARG A 44 1.92 -9.54 17.40
CA ARG A 44 1.83 -9.59 18.87
C ARG A 44 2.36 -8.35 19.59
N ARG A 45 3.35 -7.65 18.98
CA ARG A 45 4.04 -6.49 19.59
C ARG A 45 3.45 -5.12 19.21
N VAL A 46 2.40 -5.08 18.40
CA VAL A 46 1.76 -3.81 18.00
C VAL A 46 0.50 -3.59 18.83
N PRO A 47 0.31 -2.40 19.46
CA PRO A 47 -0.93 -2.08 20.16
C PRO A 47 -2.15 -2.30 19.27
N ARG A 48 -3.22 -2.90 19.82
CA ARG A 48 -4.41 -3.30 19.03
C ARG A 48 -5.02 -2.18 18.20
N ASN A 49 -4.98 -0.94 18.70
CA ASN A 49 -5.48 0.24 17.99
C ASN A 49 -4.60 0.68 16.81
N GLN A 50 -3.35 0.22 16.77
CA GLN A 50 -2.37 0.53 15.72
C GLN A 50 -2.20 -0.61 14.71
N VAL A 51 -2.75 -1.80 15.01
CA VAL A 51 -2.65 -2.95 14.10
C VAL A 51 -3.32 -2.63 12.78
N PHE A 52 -2.57 -2.80 11.70
CA PHE A 52 -2.95 -2.50 10.31
C PHE A 52 -3.46 -1.06 10.06
N ARG A 53 -3.24 -0.14 11.02
CA ARG A 53 -3.61 1.25 10.82
C ARG A 53 -2.70 1.87 9.76
N ALA A 54 -3.29 2.39 8.70
CA ALA A 54 -2.60 3.13 7.65
C ALA A 54 -3.38 4.39 7.29
N TYR A 55 -2.66 5.46 7.02
CA TYR A 55 -3.22 6.67 6.44
C TYR A 55 -3.05 6.59 4.94
N VAL A 56 -4.13 6.30 4.24
CA VAL A 56 -4.12 6.18 2.78
C VAL A 56 -4.24 7.56 2.16
N ARG A 57 -3.31 7.88 1.28
CA ARG A 57 -3.26 9.15 0.56
C ARG A 57 -3.42 8.90 -0.94
N CYS A 58 -4.49 9.42 -1.50
CA CYS A 58 -4.80 9.33 -2.91
C CYS A 58 -4.35 10.60 -3.63
N TYR A 59 -3.45 10.48 -4.58
CA TYR A 59 -3.06 11.62 -5.40
C TYR A 59 -4.19 12.07 -6.33
N HIS A 60 -4.31 13.37 -6.53
CA HIS A 60 -5.32 13.95 -7.45
C HIS A 60 -4.98 13.70 -8.91
N SER A 61 -3.70 13.47 -9.23
CA SER A 61 -3.26 13.21 -10.60
C SER A 61 -2.07 12.24 -10.63
N GLU A 62 -1.92 11.53 -11.74
CA GLU A 62 -0.77 10.66 -12.01
C GLU A 62 0.55 11.44 -11.96
N ARG A 63 0.63 12.59 -12.60
CA ARG A 63 1.82 13.47 -12.59
C ARG A 63 2.18 13.97 -11.18
N GLY A 64 1.17 14.20 -10.33
CA GLY A 64 1.41 14.57 -8.92
C GLY A 64 2.08 13.47 -8.13
N PHE A 65 1.63 12.23 -8.33
CA PHE A 65 2.21 11.03 -7.73
C PHE A 65 3.65 10.82 -8.22
N GLU A 66 3.87 10.85 -9.53
CA GLU A 66 5.18 10.62 -10.16
C GLU A 66 6.23 11.60 -9.63
N ARG A 67 5.92 12.90 -9.68
CA ARG A 67 6.84 13.93 -9.15
C ARG A 67 7.16 13.74 -7.66
N ALA A 68 6.17 13.40 -6.85
CA ALA A 68 6.39 13.20 -5.43
C ALA A 68 7.27 11.95 -5.15
N PHE A 69 7.07 10.88 -5.91
CA PHE A 69 7.91 9.68 -5.82
C PHE A 69 9.34 9.98 -6.27
N GLU A 70 9.51 10.61 -7.42
CA GLU A 70 10.83 10.97 -7.98
C GLU A 70 11.61 11.91 -7.05
N GLN A 71 10.94 12.92 -6.48
CA GLN A 71 11.53 13.81 -5.48
C GLN A 71 12.00 13.08 -4.23
N ARG A 72 11.27 12.04 -3.81
CA ARG A 72 11.58 11.30 -2.60
C ARG A 72 12.66 10.25 -2.79
N TYR A 73 12.65 9.55 -3.92
CA TYR A 73 13.50 8.38 -4.14
C TYR A 73 14.58 8.57 -5.22
N GLY A 74 14.53 9.67 -5.96
CA GLY A 74 15.49 9.95 -7.06
C GLY A 74 15.39 8.98 -8.23
N ALA A 75 14.26 8.26 -8.37
CA ALA A 75 14.05 7.23 -9.37
C ALA A 75 12.74 7.45 -10.13
N PRO A 76 12.65 7.07 -11.42
CA PRO A 76 11.43 7.19 -12.20
C PRO A 76 10.27 6.38 -11.60
N ALA A 77 9.06 6.95 -11.66
CA ALA A 77 7.84 6.36 -11.08
C ALA A 77 6.94 5.63 -12.10
N ASP A 78 7.39 5.46 -13.34
CA ASP A 78 6.59 4.93 -14.47
C ASP A 78 5.96 3.56 -14.19
N ARG A 79 6.58 2.71 -13.37
CA ARG A 79 6.08 1.40 -12.95
C ARG A 79 5.57 1.34 -11.51
N VAL A 80 5.67 2.44 -10.78
CA VAL A 80 5.21 2.50 -9.38
C VAL A 80 3.74 2.88 -9.36
N ILE A 81 2.90 2.07 -8.72
CA ILE A 81 1.44 2.26 -8.64
C ILE A 81 0.98 2.61 -7.23
N ALA A 82 1.80 2.29 -6.24
CA ALA A 82 1.66 2.63 -4.83
C ALA A 82 3.02 2.58 -4.15
N TYR A 83 3.15 3.19 -2.98
CA TYR A 83 4.33 3.01 -2.13
C TYR A 83 4.04 3.32 -0.67
N TYR A 84 4.76 2.63 0.21
CA TYR A 84 4.86 2.94 1.62
C TYR A 84 6.09 3.81 1.86
N ALA A 85 5.88 4.98 2.44
CA ALA A 85 6.96 5.99 2.59
C ALA A 85 7.59 6.04 3.98
N GLY A 86 7.33 5.03 4.81
CA GLY A 86 7.68 5.05 6.23
C GLY A 86 6.57 5.71 7.08
N GLY A 87 6.68 5.61 8.41
CA GLY A 87 5.68 6.12 9.34
C GLY A 87 4.36 5.37 9.28
N SER A 88 3.26 6.06 8.98
CA SER A 88 1.92 5.47 8.90
C SER A 88 1.21 5.73 7.57
N GLU A 89 1.92 6.24 6.57
CA GLU A 89 1.32 6.72 5.32
C GLU A 89 1.57 5.76 4.16
N VAL A 90 0.50 5.47 3.45
CA VAL A 90 0.49 4.70 2.20
C VAL A 90 0.02 5.61 1.09
N TYR A 91 0.76 5.69 0.01
CA TYR A 91 0.49 6.57 -1.11
C TYR A 91 0.07 5.77 -2.33
N LEU A 92 -1.05 6.15 -2.93
CA LEU A 92 -1.62 5.50 -4.10
C LEU A 92 -1.73 6.49 -5.26
N ARG A 93 -1.48 5.99 -6.48
CA ARG A 93 -1.83 6.71 -7.71
C ARG A 93 -3.34 6.97 -7.77
N ASN A 94 -3.76 7.99 -8.49
CA ASN A 94 -5.17 8.31 -8.71
C ASN A 94 -5.96 7.14 -9.28
N THR A 95 -5.45 6.49 -10.32
CA THR A 95 -6.06 5.29 -10.92
C THR A 95 -6.19 4.14 -9.94
N THR A 96 -5.18 3.91 -9.10
CA THR A 96 -5.21 2.86 -8.07
C THR A 96 -6.30 3.14 -7.05
N CYS A 97 -6.37 4.36 -6.49
CA CYS A 97 -7.43 4.74 -5.57
C CYS A 97 -8.82 4.56 -6.15
N ARG A 98 -9.05 5.04 -7.38
CA ARG A 98 -10.32 4.88 -8.07
C ARG A 98 -10.69 3.40 -8.23
N ASN A 99 -9.75 2.55 -8.58
CA ASN A 99 -10.00 1.12 -8.74
C ASN A 99 -10.30 0.43 -7.41
N VAL A 100 -9.67 0.84 -6.30
CA VAL A 100 -10.02 0.34 -4.95
C VAL A 100 -11.44 0.73 -4.60
N HIS A 101 -11.86 1.98 -4.83
CA HIS A 101 -13.26 2.39 -4.61
C HIS A 101 -14.25 1.61 -5.50
N LEU A 102 -13.90 1.31 -6.75
CA LEU A 102 -14.72 0.47 -7.61
C LEU A 102 -14.82 -0.96 -7.07
N PHE A 103 -13.74 -1.51 -6.53
CA PHE A 103 -13.77 -2.81 -5.85
C PHE A 103 -14.74 -2.79 -4.66
N ILE A 104 -14.61 -1.81 -3.77
CA ILE A 104 -15.50 -1.63 -2.60
C ILE A 104 -16.97 -1.55 -3.02
N ARG A 105 -17.26 -0.90 -4.14
CA ARG A 105 -18.61 -0.79 -4.72
C ARG A 105 -19.07 -2.03 -5.50
N GLY A 106 -18.34 -3.12 -5.45
CA GLY A 106 -18.74 -4.41 -6.03
C GLY A 106 -18.29 -4.66 -7.47
N ARG A 107 -17.44 -3.83 -8.04
CA ARG A 107 -16.90 -4.06 -9.38
C ARG A 107 -15.63 -4.90 -9.30
N HIS A 108 -15.74 -6.19 -9.63
CA HIS A 108 -14.61 -7.12 -9.58
C HIS A 108 -14.06 -7.39 -10.98
N THR A 109 -13.05 -6.65 -11.36
CA THR A 109 -12.24 -6.89 -12.56
C THR A 109 -10.80 -7.24 -12.13
N ILE A 110 -9.94 -7.55 -13.08
CA ILE A 110 -8.50 -7.76 -12.81
C ILE A 110 -7.90 -6.51 -12.18
N GLU A 111 -8.21 -5.34 -12.72
CA GLU A 111 -7.64 -4.05 -12.29
C GLU A 111 -8.12 -3.67 -10.88
N THR A 112 -9.42 -3.84 -10.58
CA THR A 112 -9.97 -3.47 -9.28
C THR A 112 -9.50 -4.43 -8.18
N SER A 113 -9.45 -5.74 -8.47
CA SER A 113 -8.94 -6.75 -7.53
C SER A 113 -7.44 -6.58 -7.27
N ALA A 114 -6.66 -6.27 -8.32
CA ALA A 114 -5.25 -5.95 -8.19
C ALA A 114 -5.02 -4.68 -7.38
N ALA A 115 -5.77 -3.60 -7.65
CA ALA A 115 -5.64 -2.35 -6.91
C ALA A 115 -5.94 -2.54 -5.41
N PHE A 116 -6.94 -3.35 -5.07
CA PHE A 116 -7.25 -3.68 -3.68
C PHE A 116 -6.12 -4.50 -3.03
N SER A 117 -5.57 -5.51 -3.74
CA SER A 117 -4.40 -6.25 -3.26
C SER A 117 -3.18 -5.35 -3.05
N ILE A 118 -2.92 -4.40 -3.95
CA ILE A 118 -1.82 -3.44 -3.83
C ILE A 118 -1.98 -2.56 -2.57
N LEU A 119 -3.18 -2.06 -2.29
CA LEU A 119 -3.42 -1.34 -1.05
C LEU A 119 -3.09 -2.20 0.18
N LEU A 120 -3.52 -3.46 0.22
CA LEU A 120 -3.22 -4.37 1.32
C LEU A 120 -1.72 -4.66 1.44
N HIS A 121 -1.01 -4.77 0.32
CA HIS A 121 0.44 -4.96 0.25
C HIS A 121 1.20 -3.81 0.92
N GLU A 122 0.88 -2.58 0.59
CA GLU A 122 1.51 -1.40 1.20
C GLU A 122 1.20 -1.28 2.70
N VAL A 123 -0.01 -1.67 3.12
CA VAL A 123 -0.37 -1.70 4.54
C VAL A 123 0.40 -2.79 5.30
N LEU A 124 0.69 -3.93 4.67
CA LEU A 124 1.53 -4.98 5.26
C LEU A 124 2.98 -4.53 5.42
N HIS A 125 3.55 -3.81 4.44
CA HIS A 125 4.88 -3.18 4.60
C HIS A 125 4.93 -2.25 5.80
N ARG A 126 3.90 -1.43 5.99
CA ARG A 126 3.79 -0.60 7.20
C ARG A 126 3.80 -1.42 8.49
N GLN A 127 3.30 -2.65 8.48
CA GLN A 127 3.35 -3.55 9.65
C GLN A 127 4.70 -4.27 9.81
N GLY A 128 5.66 -3.99 8.94
CA GLY A 128 7.02 -4.52 9.00
C GLY A 128 7.21 -5.81 8.20
N VAL A 129 6.26 -6.23 7.38
CA VAL A 129 6.48 -7.32 6.42
C VAL A 129 7.33 -6.76 5.28
N ARG A 130 8.60 -7.17 5.19
CA ARG A 130 9.55 -6.60 4.20
C ARG A 130 9.79 -7.49 3.01
N ASP A 131 9.60 -8.79 3.15
CA ASP A 131 9.74 -9.72 2.03
C ASP A 131 8.59 -9.52 1.04
N GLU A 132 8.94 -9.10 -0.17
CA GLU A 132 7.98 -8.77 -1.22
C GLU A 132 7.11 -9.96 -1.64
N ARG A 133 7.66 -11.17 -1.62
CA ARG A 133 6.92 -12.39 -1.98
C ARG A 133 5.88 -12.72 -0.92
N ILE A 134 6.28 -12.65 0.35
CA ILE A 134 5.39 -12.89 1.49
C ILE A 134 4.30 -11.82 1.51
N THR A 135 4.67 -10.55 1.39
CA THR A 135 3.73 -9.42 1.35
C THR A 135 2.72 -9.59 0.22
N THR A 136 3.19 -9.93 -0.99
CA THR A 136 2.33 -10.17 -2.15
C THR A 136 1.39 -11.34 -1.95
N CYS A 137 1.87 -12.45 -1.36
CA CYS A 137 1.03 -13.61 -1.06
C CYS A 137 -0.06 -13.28 -0.06
N LEU A 138 0.30 -12.65 1.07
CA LEU A 138 -0.64 -12.27 2.12
C LEU A 138 -1.69 -11.27 1.58
N ALA A 139 -1.25 -10.29 0.80
CA ALA A 139 -2.14 -9.29 0.20
C ALA A 139 -3.15 -9.92 -0.76
N ASN A 140 -2.68 -10.78 -1.68
CA ASN A 140 -3.56 -11.47 -2.63
C ASN A 140 -4.56 -12.41 -1.94
N ASP A 141 -4.13 -13.18 -0.94
CA ASP A 141 -5.03 -14.04 -0.16
C ASP A 141 -6.06 -13.22 0.62
N ALA A 142 -5.66 -12.09 1.19
CA ALA A 142 -6.54 -11.20 1.95
C ALA A 142 -7.64 -10.56 1.10
N VAL A 143 -7.50 -10.50 -0.24
CA VAL A 143 -8.57 -10.01 -1.14
C VAL A 143 -9.87 -10.79 -0.94
N HIS A 144 -9.79 -12.11 -0.72
CA HIS A 144 -10.97 -12.93 -0.40
C HIS A 144 -11.69 -12.44 0.86
N ALA A 145 -10.94 -12.26 1.95
CA ALA A 145 -11.51 -11.78 3.22
C ALA A 145 -12.11 -10.38 3.07
N GLY A 146 -11.46 -9.49 2.32
CA GLY A 146 -11.97 -8.16 2.02
C GLY A 146 -13.26 -8.20 1.20
N ALA A 147 -13.35 -9.06 0.21
CA ALA A 147 -14.57 -9.25 -0.57
C ALA A 147 -15.71 -9.77 0.33
N ARG A 148 -15.44 -10.73 1.22
CA ARG A 148 -16.43 -11.21 2.20
C ARG A 148 -16.88 -10.13 3.19
N LEU A 149 -15.94 -9.29 3.66
CA LEU A 149 -16.24 -8.16 4.54
C LEU A 149 -17.17 -7.13 3.87
N LEU A 150 -17.12 -7.04 2.54
CA LEU A 150 -17.96 -6.17 1.70
C LEU A 150 -19.25 -6.87 1.23
N ASP A 151 -19.68 -7.93 1.92
CA ASP A 151 -20.91 -8.70 1.68
C ASP A 151 -20.99 -9.40 0.31
N PHE A 152 -19.83 -9.69 -0.31
CA PHE A 152 -19.85 -10.51 -1.52
C PHE A 152 -20.01 -11.97 -1.18
N ASP A 153 -20.77 -12.69 -2.01
CA ASP A 153 -20.89 -14.14 -1.88
C ASP A 153 -19.54 -14.83 -2.07
N GLU A 154 -19.46 -16.11 -1.63
CA GLU A 154 -18.23 -16.89 -1.67
C GLU A 154 -17.64 -17.01 -3.08
N LYS A 155 -18.48 -17.23 -4.09
CA LYS A 155 -18.04 -17.37 -5.48
C LYS A 155 -17.36 -16.10 -5.98
N ARG A 156 -17.95 -14.93 -5.70
CA ARG A 156 -17.38 -13.63 -6.07
C ARG A 156 -16.10 -13.33 -5.28
N ALA A 157 -16.05 -13.68 -4.00
CA ALA A 157 -14.87 -13.49 -3.18
C ALA A 157 -13.68 -14.35 -3.66
N VAL A 158 -13.92 -15.63 -3.95
CA VAL A 158 -12.91 -16.52 -4.57
C VAL A 158 -12.45 -15.94 -5.91
N ARG A 159 -13.39 -15.51 -6.75
CA ARG A 159 -13.04 -14.92 -8.05
C ARG A 159 -12.20 -13.65 -7.93
N ALA A 160 -12.51 -12.76 -6.99
CA ALA A 160 -11.73 -11.54 -6.76
C ALA A 160 -10.28 -11.86 -6.37
N ARG A 161 -10.07 -12.84 -5.49
CA ARG A 161 -8.73 -13.33 -5.14
C ARG A 161 -7.97 -13.89 -6.34
N GLU A 162 -8.62 -14.74 -7.14
CA GLU A 162 -8.02 -15.30 -8.35
C GLU A 162 -7.57 -14.22 -9.35
N LEU A 163 -8.37 -13.18 -9.51
CA LEU A 163 -8.04 -12.04 -10.37
C LEU A 163 -6.82 -11.27 -9.87
N ALA A 164 -6.68 -11.07 -8.55
CA ALA A 164 -5.50 -10.47 -7.95
C ALA A 164 -4.25 -11.32 -8.20
N PHE A 165 -4.31 -12.63 -8.00
CA PHE A 165 -3.21 -13.54 -8.32
C PHE A 165 -2.89 -13.58 -9.81
N HIS A 166 -3.89 -13.54 -10.67
CA HIS A 166 -3.68 -13.49 -12.11
C HIS A 166 -2.92 -12.24 -12.53
N PHE A 167 -3.30 -11.07 -11.99
CA PHE A 167 -2.58 -9.82 -12.23
C PHE A 167 -1.13 -9.93 -11.80
N THR A 168 -0.88 -10.36 -10.57
CA THR A 168 0.47 -10.51 -10.03
C THR A 168 1.33 -11.44 -10.87
N LYS A 169 0.79 -12.59 -11.28
CA LYS A 169 1.52 -13.55 -12.11
C LYS A 169 1.90 -12.98 -13.48
N ARG A 170 1.03 -12.18 -14.08
CA ARG A 170 1.16 -11.75 -15.48
C ARG A 170 1.88 -10.40 -15.62
N TYR A 171 1.62 -9.47 -14.76
CA TYR A 171 2.01 -8.06 -14.93
C TYR A 171 3.04 -7.56 -13.93
N SER A 172 3.23 -8.25 -12.81
CA SER A 172 4.23 -7.82 -11.84
C SER A 172 5.65 -8.20 -12.25
N PRO A 173 6.68 -7.49 -11.76
CA PRO A 173 8.07 -7.88 -11.87
C PRO A 173 8.32 -9.33 -11.40
N PRO A 174 9.37 -10.01 -11.89
CA PRO A 174 9.62 -11.42 -11.59
C PRO A 174 9.64 -11.76 -10.09
N GLU A 175 10.20 -10.86 -9.27
CA GLU A 175 10.32 -11.00 -7.82
C GLU A 175 8.98 -11.07 -7.09
N TYR A 176 7.92 -10.51 -7.68
CA TYR A 176 6.54 -10.54 -7.13
C TYR A 176 5.68 -11.67 -7.71
N ARG A 177 6.17 -12.38 -8.75
CA ARG A 177 5.39 -13.39 -9.46
C ARG A 177 5.25 -14.66 -8.64
N MET A 178 4.17 -14.74 -7.88
CA MET A 178 3.83 -15.91 -7.07
C MET A 178 2.48 -16.48 -7.50
N GLY A 179 2.39 -17.81 -7.53
CA GLY A 179 1.14 -18.52 -7.76
C GLY A 179 0.50 -18.99 -6.47
N ILE A 180 -0.80 -19.24 -6.47
CA ILE A 180 -1.59 -19.71 -5.32
C ILE A 180 -0.92 -20.90 -4.57
N PRO A 181 -0.39 -21.95 -5.24
CA PRO A 181 0.25 -23.06 -4.55
C PRO A 181 1.47 -22.65 -3.73
N HIS A 182 2.31 -21.76 -4.27
CA HIS A 182 3.49 -21.25 -3.58
C HIS A 182 3.11 -20.41 -2.35
N CYS A 183 2.10 -19.57 -2.47
CA CYS A 183 1.61 -18.76 -1.38
C CYS A 183 1.04 -19.60 -0.25
N ARG A 184 0.29 -20.67 -0.55
CA ARG A 184 -0.20 -21.61 0.47
C ARG A 184 0.92 -22.29 1.24
N LEU A 185 2.03 -22.62 0.58
CA LEU A 185 3.21 -23.21 1.23
C LEU A 185 3.92 -22.19 2.12
N LEU A 186 4.06 -20.94 1.68
CA LEU A 186 4.63 -19.85 2.47
C LEU A 186 3.77 -19.57 3.71
N ASN A 187 2.47 -19.41 3.56
CA ASN A 187 1.54 -19.11 4.67
C ASN A 187 1.49 -20.22 5.73
N ARG A 188 1.79 -21.48 5.36
CA ARG A 188 1.89 -22.60 6.32
C ARG A 188 3.23 -22.70 7.05
N ARG A 189 4.31 -22.15 6.44
CA ARG A 189 5.69 -22.30 6.96
C ARG A 189 6.16 -21.05 7.71
N THR A 190 5.49 -19.92 7.54
CA THR A 190 5.96 -18.66 8.04
C THR A 190 4.94 -18.04 8.98
N ASP A 191 5.31 -17.98 10.24
CA ASP A 191 4.78 -16.93 11.09
C ASP A 191 5.31 -15.61 10.48
N TRP A 192 4.45 -14.89 9.73
CA TRP A 192 4.84 -13.65 9.08
C TRP A 192 5.37 -12.59 10.07
N THR A 193 5.16 -12.81 11.37
CA THR A 193 5.75 -12.00 12.44
C THR A 193 7.25 -12.21 12.58
N ASP A 194 7.81 -13.34 12.11
CA ASP A 194 9.24 -13.66 12.18
C ASP A 194 10.05 -12.96 11.07
N HIS A 195 9.38 -12.52 10.00
CA HIS A 195 10.03 -11.80 8.90
C HIS A 195 10.21 -10.29 9.14
N ARG A 196 9.91 -9.83 10.35
CA ARG A 196 10.34 -8.50 10.75
C ARG A 196 11.85 -8.52 10.90
N VAL A 197 12.54 -8.00 9.90
CA VAL A 197 13.91 -7.53 10.12
C VAL A 197 13.79 -6.40 11.13
N ILE A 198 14.04 -6.70 12.39
CA ILE A 198 14.28 -5.70 13.41
C ILE A 198 15.57 -5.03 12.95
N GLU A 199 15.48 -3.80 12.47
CA GLU A 199 16.68 -2.98 12.34
C GLU A 199 17.32 -2.89 13.72
N ARG A 200 18.53 -3.44 13.83
CA ARG A 200 19.41 -3.21 14.95
C ARG A 200 20.18 -1.93 14.70
#